data_de1eb3f7eeee3f852d6b6cfafd0bf303
#
_entry.id   de1eb3f7eeee3f852d6b6cfafd0bf303
#
_cell.length_a   1.000
_cell.length_b   1.000
_cell.length_c   1.000
_cell.angle_alpha   90.00
_cell.angle_beta   90.00
_cell.angle_gamma   90.00
#
_symmetry.space_group_name_H-M   'P 1'
#
loop_
_entity.id
_entity.type
_entity.pdbx_description
1 polymer ?
#
loop_
_entity_poly.entity_id
_entity_poly.type
_entity_poly.pdbx_seq_one_letter_code
_entity_poly.pdbx_strand_id
1 'polypeptide(L)'
;MYEGIVQDLIDELGRLPGVGPKSAQRIAFHILAADPVDVLRLADTLRQVKDQVRFCEVCGNVAQEQQCRICRDPRRDVSILCVVEEPKDVVAIEKTREFRGKYHVLGGAISPIDGIGPDDLRIRELMARLADTTVTEVILATDPNLEGEATATYLARLIAPMGLTVSRLASGLPVGGDLEYADEVTLGRAFAGRRALS
;
A
#
# COMPACT_ATOMS: atom_id res chain seq x y z
N MET A 1 21.52 -7.06 -31.18
CA MET A 1 21.32 -8.10 -30.17
C MET A 1 22.72 -8.39 -29.64
N TYR A 2 22.88 -8.31 -28.32
CA TYR A 2 24.15 -8.65 -27.67
C TYR A 2 24.20 -10.16 -27.43
N GLU A 3 25.36 -10.72 -27.19
CA GLU A 3 25.54 -12.15 -26.99
C GLU A 3 25.90 -12.46 -25.53
N GLY A 4 25.49 -13.65 -25.07
CA GLY A 4 25.84 -14.17 -23.75
C GLY A 4 25.26 -13.36 -22.59
N ILE A 5 26.02 -13.32 -21.50
CA ILE A 5 25.60 -12.81 -20.18
C ILE A 5 25.11 -11.33 -20.20
N VAL A 6 25.55 -10.54 -21.19
CA VAL A 6 25.08 -9.15 -21.33
C VAL A 6 23.64 -9.12 -21.81
N GLN A 7 23.26 -9.98 -22.75
CA GLN A 7 21.89 -10.12 -23.21
C GLN A 7 21.00 -10.66 -22.08
N ASP A 8 21.48 -11.67 -21.35
CA ASP A 8 20.75 -12.23 -20.20
C ASP A 8 20.44 -11.15 -19.14
N LEU A 9 21.41 -10.27 -18.84
CA LEU A 9 21.20 -9.17 -17.92
C LEU A 9 20.15 -8.18 -18.43
N ILE A 10 20.18 -7.84 -19.73
CA ILE A 10 19.19 -6.94 -20.35
C ILE A 10 17.79 -7.56 -20.26
N ASP A 11 17.67 -8.85 -20.53
CA ASP A 11 16.40 -9.57 -20.52
C ASP A 11 15.82 -9.64 -19.10
N GLU A 12 16.64 -9.94 -18.07
CA GLU A 12 16.21 -9.95 -16.68
C GLU A 12 15.78 -8.55 -16.19
N LEU A 13 16.53 -7.51 -16.55
CA LEU A 13 16.14 -6.13 -16.23
C LEU A 13 14.85 -5.72 -16.95
N GLY A 14 14.64 -6.21 -18.19
CA GLY A 14 13.43 -5.96 -18.96
C GLY A 14 12.16 -6.60 -18.41
N ARG A 15 12.29 -7.59 -17.49
CA ARG A 15 11.17 -8.20 -16.78
C ARG A 15 10.66 -7.35 -15.60
N LEU A 16 11.43 -6.32 -15.21
CA LEU A 16 11.03 -5.46 -14.10
C LEU A 16 9.88 -4.54 -14.53
N PRO A 17 8.85 -4.34 -13.69
CA PRO A 17 7.74 -3.44 -13.98
C PRO A 17 8.23 -2.03 -14.33
N GLY A 18 7.74 -1.45 -15.43
CA GLY A 18 8.13 -0.11 -15.87
C GLY A 18 9.50 -0.01 -16.56
N VAL A 19 10.23 -1.12 -16.70
CA VAL A 19 11.52 -1.15 -17.40
C VAL A 19 11.33 -1.67 -18.81
N GLY A 20 11.24 -0.75 -19.78
CA GLY A 20 11.19 -1.11 -21.20
C GLY A 20 12.57 -1.47 -21.76
N PRO A 21 12.65 -2.02 -23.02
CA PRO A 21 13.88 -2.51 -23.61
C PRO A 21 15.04 -1.51 -23.64
N LYS A 22 14.74 -0.23 -23.95
CA LYS A 22 15.76 0.83 -23.96
C LYS A 22 16.30 1.14 -22.56
N SER A 23 15.43 1.10 -21.54
CA SER A 23 15.83 1.32 -20.15
C SER A 23 16.64 0.14 -19.62
N ALA A 24 16.24 -1.09 -19.92
CA ALA A 24 16.97 -2.30 -19.55
C ALA A 24 18.39 -2.28 -20.11
N GLN A 25 18.54 -1.97 -21.39
CA GLN A 25 19.86 -1.83 -22.04
C GLN A 25 20.71 -0.75 -21.37
N ARG A 26 20.14 0.45 -21.11
CA ARG A 26 20.86 1.54 -20.45
C ARG A 26 21.33 1.16 -19.04
N ILE A 27 20.47 0.47 -18.25
CA ILE A 27 20.84 -0.01 -16.91
C ILE A 27 21.94 -1.06 -17.00
N ALA A 28 21.85 -2.04 -17.92
CA ALA A 28 22.88 -3.06 -18.10
C ALA A 28 24.25 -2.45 -18.43
N PHE A 29 24.32 -1.48 -19.32
CA PHE A 29 25.57 -0.79 -19.65
C PHE A 29 26.09 0.08 -18.50
N HIS A 30 25.22 0.67 -17.69
CA HIS A 30 25.63 1.35 -16.48
C HIS A 30 26.28 0.37 -15.49
N ILE A 31 25.67 -0.81 -15.28
CA ILE A 31 26.23 -1.87 -14.43
C ILE A 31 27.59 -2.34 -14.93
N LEU A 32 27.76 -2.52 -16.26
CA LEU A 32 29.04 -2.91 -16.85
C LEU A 32 30.16 -1.87 -16.62
N ALA A 33 29.82 -0.58 -16.55
CA ALA A 33 30.78 0.50 -16.33
C ALA A 33 30.96 0.86 -14.84
N ALA A 34 30.10 0.39 -13.94
CA ALA A 34 30.14 0.69 -12.53
C ALA A 34 31.26 -0.08 -11.80
N ASP A 35 31.67 0.44 -10.63
CA ASP A 35 32.62 -0.25 -9.76
C ASP A 35 32.07 -1.63 -9.36
N PRO A 36 32.86 -2.72 -9.49
CA PRO A 36 32.43 -4.06 -9.09
C PRO A 36 31.92 -4.15 -7.64
N VAL A 37 32.47 -3.36 -6.71
CA VAL A 37 32.04 -3.33 -5.32
C VAL A 37 30.57 -2.84 -5.20
N ASP A 38 30.20 -1.82 -5.96
CA ASP A 38 28.84 -1.30 -5.95
C ASP A 38 27.86 -2.29 -6.58
N VAL A 39 28.26 -2.96 -7.63
CA VAL A 39 27.44 -3.98 -8.29
C VAL A 39 27.21 -5.19 -7.38
N LEU A 40 28.26 -5.69 -6.73
CA LEU A 40 28.15 -6.79 -5.78
C LEU A 40 27.26 -6.43 -4.60
N ARG A 41 27.40 -5.21 -4.06
CA ARG A 41 26.54 -4.72 -2.98
C ARG A 41 25.06 -4.71 -3.40
N LEU A 42 24.74 -4.26 -4.62
CA LEU A 42 23.38 -4.32 -5.15
C LEU A 42 22.86 -5.76 -5.24
N ALA A 43 23.66 -6.66 -5.80
CA ALA A 43 23.30 -8.07 -5.95
C ALA A 43 23.03 -8.72 -4.58
N ASP A 44 23.88 -8.47 -3.59
CA ASP A 44 23.71 -8.99 -2.23
C ASP A 44 22.48 -8.39 -1.54
N THR A 45 22.19 -7.11 -1.75
CA THR A 45 20.97 -6.48 -1.22
C THR A 45 19.71 -7.12 -1.81
N LEU A 46 19.68 -7.41 -3.10
CA LEU A 46 18.56 -8.10 -3.75
C LEU A 46 18.34 -9.49 -3.15
N ARG A 47 19.40 -10.27 -2.91
CA ARG A 47 19.31 -11.57 -2.23
C ARG A 47 18.77 -11.41 -0.80
N GLN A 48 19.36 -10.51 0.00
CA GLN A 48 18.95 -10.28 1.38
C GLN A 48 17.49 -9.90 1.50
N VAL A 49 16.97 -9.05 0.60
CA VAL A 49 15.55 -8.70 0.57
C VAL A 49 14.67 -9.95 0.39
N LYS A 50 15.04 -10.85 -0.51
CA LYS A 50 14.26 -12.09 -0.74
C LYS A 50 14.36 -13.07 0.42
N ASP A 51 15.51 -13.15 1.08
CA ASP A 51 15.76 -14.11 2.16
C ASP A 51 15.21 -13.64 3.51
N GLN A 52 15.29 -12.34 3.82
CA GLN A 52 15.05 -11.79 5.15
C GLN A 52 13.75 -11.01 5.28
N VAL A 53 13.19 -10.50 4.16
CA VAL A 53 11.97 -9.70 4.20
C VAL A 53 10.75 -10.60 4.00
N ARG A 54 9.77 -10.42 4.86
CA ARG A 54 8.49 -11.14 4.87
C ARG A 54 7.33 -10.17 5.11
N PHE A 55 6.12 -10.67 5.01
CA PHE A 55 4.96 -9.91 5.44
C PHE A 55 4.67 -10.18 6.92
N CYS A 56 4.33 -9.13 7.65
CA CYS A 56 3.92 -9.22 9.05
C CYS A 56 2.71 -10.15 9.20
N GLU A 57 2.82 -11.14 10.07
CA GLU A 57 1.75 -12.12 10.31
C GLU A 57 0.47 -11.47 10.82
N VAL A 58 0.58 -10.36 11.56
CA VAL A 58 -0.56 -9.65 12.12
C VAL A 58 -1.24 -8.72 11.11
N CYS A 59 -0.47 -7.87 10.41
CA CYS A 59 -1.05 -6.79 9.62
C CYS A 59 -0.77 -6.82 8.12
N GLY A 60 0.06 -7.74 7.63
CA GLY A 60 0.42 -7.83 6.21
C GLY A 60 1.44 -6.79 5.73
N ASN A 61 1.91 -5.88 6.58
CA ASN A 61 2.96 -4.93 6.20
C ASN A 61 4.33 -5.62 6.05
N VAL A 62 5.25 -4.98 5.36
CA VAL A 62 6.63 -5.46 5.22
C VAL A 62 7.33 -5.51 6.58
N ALA A 63 8.01 -6.63 6.86
CA ALA A 63 8.73 -6.87 8.11
C ALA A 63 9.97 -7.75 7.88
N GLN A 64 10.97 -7.63 8.76
CA GLN A 64 12.10 -8.57 8.84
C GLN A 64 11.86 -9.67 9.88
N GLU A 65 11.01 -9.40 10.87
CA GLU A 65 10.59 -10.32 11.92
C GLU A 65 9.13 -10.76 11.69
N GLN A 66 8.62 -11.68 12.52
CA GLN A 66 7.22 -12.15 12.43
C GLN A 66 6.22 -10.99 12.50
N GLN A 67 6.51 -9.99 13.33
CA GLN A 67 5.68 -8.79 13.46
C GLN A 67 6.48 -7.53 13.12
N CYS A 68 5.87 -6.64 12.34
CA CYS A 68 6.48 -5.36 11.99
C CYS A 68 6.59 -4.44 13.23
N ARG A 69 7.45 -3.43 13.13
CA ARG A 69 7.68 -2.45 14.20
C ARG A 69 6.39 -1.76 14.68
N ILE A 70 5.42 -1.53 13.79
CA ILE A 70 4.15 -0.87 14.15
C ILE A 70 3.29 -1.81 15.00
N CYS A 71 3.21 -3.09 14.66
CA CYS A 71 2.46 -4.07 15.44
C CYS A 71 3.06 -4.29 16.84
N ARG A 72 4.39 -4.20 16.96
CA ARG A 72 5.11 -4.37 18.25
C ARG A 72 5.13 -3.11 19.12
N ASP A 73 4.83 -1.93 18.58
CA ASP A 73 4.87 -0.68 19.36
C ASP A 73 3.67 -0.60 20.32
N PRO A 74 3.91 -0.69 21.66
CA PRO A 74 2.85 -0.65 22.65
C PRO A 74 2.20 0.74 22.82
N ARG A 75 2.81 1.79 22.25
CA ARG A 75 2.28 3.16 22.32
C ARG A 75 1.18 3.41 21.29
N ARG A 76 0.94 2.45 20.38
CA ARG A 76 -0.08 2.55 19.36
C ARG A 76 -1.44 2.23 19.92
N ASP A 77 -2.43 3.02 19.55
CA ASP A 77 -3.83 2.79 19.90
C ASP A 77 -4.34 1.53 19.20
N VAL A 78 -4.69 0.53 20.00
CA VAL A 78 -5.21 -0.75 19.51
C VAL A 78 -6.70 -0.68 19.17
N SER A 79 -7.39 0.36 19.60
CA SER A 79 -8.82 0.55 19.34
C SER A 79 -9.13 1.06 17.94
N ILE A 80 -8.12 1.60 17.21
CA ILE A 80 -8.28 2.17 15.88
C ILE A 80 -7.47 1.36 14.87
N LEU A 81 -8.14 0.81 13.87
CA LEU A 81 -7.53 0.02 12.81
C LEU A 81 -7.68 0.71 11.45
N CYS A 82 -6.56 1.09 10.84
CA CYS A 82 -6.52 1.65 9.49
C CYS A 82 -6.26 0.52 8.47
N VAL A 83 -7.19 0.33 7.55
CA VAL A 83 -7.13 -0.67 6.48
C VAL A 83 -6.66 0.01 5.20
N VAL A 84 -5.57 -0.50 4.62
CA VAL A 84 -4.93 0.00 3.40
C VAL A 84 -4.75 -1.11 2.38
N GLU A 85 -4.51 -0.76 1.12
CA GLU A 85 -4.31 -1.74 0.05
C GLU A 85 -2.92 -2.36 0.10
N GLU A 86 -1.86 -1.54 0.20
CA GLU A 86 -0.48 -1.99 0.08
C GLU A 86 0.43 -1.44 1.20
N PRO A 87 1.61 -2.05 1.42
CA PRO A 87 2.57 -1.54 2.40
C PRO A 87 3.07 -0.11 2.14
N LYS A 88 3.08 0.34 0.88
CA LYS A 88 3.44 1.71 0.51
C LYS A 88 2.51 2.76 1.13
N ASP A 89 1.22 2.41 1.28
CA ASP A 89 0.19 3.29 1.84
C ASP A 89 0.44 3.53 3.33
N VAL A 90 0.85 2.46 4.05
CA VAL A 90 1.29 2.59 5.44
C VAL A 90 2.41 3.63 5.55
N VAL A 91 3.39 3.58 4.64
CA VAL A 91 4.50 4.55 4.64
C VAL A 91 4.02 5.96 4.37
N ALA A 92 3.05 6.14 3.45
CA ALA A 92 2.48 7.44 3.13
C ALA A 92 1.75 8.05 4.34
N ILE A 93 0.91 7.26 5.03
CA ILE A 93 0.19 7.71 6.22
C ILE A 93 1.15 7.99 7.39
N GLU A 94 2.14 7.13 7.63
CA GLU A 94 3.13 7.31 8.70
C GLU A 94 3.98 8.59 8.54
N LYS A 95 4.23 9.02 7.31
CA LYS A 95 4.93 10.30 7.04
C LYS A 95 4.18 11.51 7.57
N THR A 96 2.86 11.46 7.68
CA THR A 96 2.04 12.56 8.23
C THR A 96 2.26 12.73 9.74
N ARG A 97 2.61 11.67 10.45
CA ARG A 97 2.74 11.58 11.92
C ARG A 97 1.44 11.83 12.69
N GLU A 98 0.30 11.90 12.00
CA GLU A 98 -1.01 12.15 12.60
C GLU A 98 -1.69 10.87 13.11
N PHE A 99 -1.47 9.74 12.42
CA PHE A 99 -2.11 8.48 12.79
C PHE A 99 -1.32 7.72 13.86
N ARG A 100 -2.01 7.29 14.91
CA ARG A 100 -1.41 6.56 16.04
C ARG A 100 -1.99 5.17 16.26
N GLY A 101 -2.92 4.73 15.42
CA GLY A 101 -3.53 3.41 15.49
C GLY A 101 -2.67 2.29 14.88
N LYS A 102 -3.28 1.14 14.70
CA LYS A 102 -2.70 -0.04 14.03
C LYS A 102 -3.15 -0.10 12.57
N TYR A 103 -2.47 -0.90 11.77
CA TYR A 103 -2.80 -1.07 10.35
C TYR A 103 -3.22 -2.50 10.02
N HIS A 104 -3.94 -2.65 8.92
CA HIS A 104 -4.15 -3.89 8.20
C HIS A 104 -3.95 -3.66 6.70
N VAL A 105 -3.05 -4.42 6.09
CA VAL A 105 -2.73 -4.36 4.67
C VAL A 105 -3.46 -5.49 3.96
N LEU A 106 -4.30 -5.16 2.99
CA LEU A 106 -5.13 -6.12 2.25
C LEU A 106 -4.32 -6.96 1.26
N GLY A 107 -3.24 -6.37 0.70
CA GLY A 107 -2.45 -6.96 -0.38
C GLY A 107 -2.90 -6.55 -1.78
N GLY A 108 -3.82 -5.61 -1.89
CA GLY A 108 -4.39 -5.07 -3.12
C GLY A 108 -5.81 -4.54 -2.94
N ALA A 109 -6.53 -4.39 -4.06
CA ALA A 109 -7.93 -4.01 -4.12
C ALA A 109 -8.74 -5.06 -4.92
N ILE A 110 -10.05 -5.11 -4.73
CA ILE A 110 -10.95 -5.93 -5.54
C ILE A 110 -10.95 -5.36 -6.96
N SER A 111 -10.48 -6.14 -7.93
CA SER A 111 -10.42 -5.77 -9.35
C SER A 111 -10.90 -6.93 -10.22
N PRO A 112 -12.17 -6.94 -10.64
CA PRO A 112 -12.68 -8.00 -11.52
C PRO A 112 -11.96 -8.05 -12.87
N ILE A 113 -11.44 -6.92 -13.35
CA ILE A 113 -10.71 -6.84 -14.62
C ILE A 113 -9.38 -7.60 -14.52
N ASP A 114 -8.70 -7.51 -13.35
CA ASP A 114 -7.45 -8.20 -13.09
C ASP A 114 -7.67 -9.60 -12.49
N GLY A 115 -8.93 -10.02 -12.31
CA GLY A 115 -9.30 -11.30 -11.72
C GLY A 115 -9.08 -11.38 -10.21
N ILE A 116 -8.94 -10.23 -9.52
CA ILE A 116 -8.73 -10.16 -8.07
C ILE A 116 -10.07 -10.09 -7.35
N GLY A 117 -10.42 -11.16 -6.65
CA GLY A 117 -11.60 -11.24 -5.81
C GLY A 117 -11.31 -11.00 -4.33
N PRO A 118 -12.37 -10.99 -3.49
CA PRO A 118 -12.21 -10.83 -2.03
C PRO A 118 -11.36 -11.92 -1.38
N ASP A 119 -11.35 -13.14 -1.94
CA ASP A 119 -10.61 -14.28 -1.41
C ASP A 119 -9.10 -14.21 -1.71
N ASP A 120 -8.69 -13.37 -2.68
CA ASP A 120 -7.30 -13.12 -3.01
C ASP A 120 -6.66 -12.08 -2.08
N LEU A 121 -7.49 -11.38 -1.30
CA LEU A 121 -7.09 -10.34 -0.38
C LEU A 121 -7.11 -10.84 1.08
N ARG A 122 -6.40 -10.18 1.96
CA ARG A 122 -6.32 -10.51 3.40
C ARG A 122 -7.57 -10.07 4.19
N ILE A 123 -8.75 -10.23 3.59
CA ILE A 123 -10.04 -9.85 4.21
C ILE A 123 -10.42 -10.83 5.31
N ARG A 124 -10.11 -12.12 5.16
CA ARG A 124 -10.36 -13.11 6.20
C ARG A 124 -9.59 -12.82 7.49
N GLU A 125 -8.31 -12.46 7.35
CA GLU A 125 -7.47 -12.07 8.47
C GLU A 125 -7.93 -10.74 9.10
N LEU A 126 -8.43 -9.80 8.29
CA LEU A 126 -9.06 -8.57 8.80
C LEU A 126 -10.26 -8.93 9.70
N MET A 127 -11.19 -9.73 9.19
CA MET A 127 -12.38 -10.12 9.95
C MET A 127 -12.04 -10.87 11.24
N ALA A 128 -11.03 -11.75 11.21
CA ALA A 128 -10.53 -12.43 12.41
C ALA A 128 -9.97 -11.45 13.45
N ARG A 129 -9.28 -10.38 13.02
CA ARG A 129 -8.79 -9.32 13.92
C ARG A 129 -9.91 -8.48 14.50
N LEU A 130 -10.97 -8.21 13.74
CA LEU A 130 -12.11 -7.42 14.19
C LEU A 130 -13.02 -8.19 15.16
N ALA A 131 -12.88 -9.51 15.26
CA ALA A 131 -13.53 -10.29 16.31
C ALA A 131 -12.94 -10.00 17.72
N ASP A 132 -11.77 -9.37 17.81
CA ASP A 132 -11.21 -8.84 19.05
C ASP A 132 -12.00 -7.59 19.46
N THR A 133 -12.58 -7.60 20.67
CA THR A 133 -13.42 -6.54 21.18
C THR A 133 -12.69 -5.24 21.52
N THR A 134 -11.37 -5.19 21.38
CA THR A 134 -10.57 -3.97 21.59
C THR A 134 -10.73 -2.95 20.48
N VAL A 135 -11.01 -3.39 19.24
CA VAL A 135 -11.20 -2.50 18.10
C VAL A 135 -12.58 -1.86 18.16
N THR A 136 -12.64 -0.54 18.09
CA THR A 136 -13.88 0.25 18.10
C THR A 136 -14.10 1.03 16.80
N GLU A 137 -13.02 1.35 16.08
CA GLU A 137 -13.06 2.08 14.81
C GLU A 137 -12.20 1.41 13.74
N VAL A 138 -12.76 1.31 12.54
CA VAL A 138 -12.07 0.87 11.33
C VAL A 138 -12.07 2.03 10.32
N ILE A 139 -10.88 2.51 9.98
CA ILE A 139 -10.70 3.52 8.94
C ILE A 139 -10.38 2.80 7.63
N LEU A 140 -11.25 2.91 6.63
CA LEU A 140 -11.02 2.37 5.30
C LEU A 140 -10.23 3.39 4.48
N ALA A 141 -8.92 3.18 4.35
CA ALA A 141 -7.99 4.07 3.66
C ALA A 141 -7.49 3.42 2.35
N THR A 142 -8.43 2.87 1.58
CA THR A 142 -8.18 2.39 0.21
C THR A 142 -8.04 3.57 -0.74
N ASP A 143 -7.40 3.35 -1.89
CA ASP A 143 -7.19 4.38 -2.90
C ASP A 143 -8.53 5.00 -3.37
N PRO A 144 -8.56 6.31 -3.67
CA PRO A 144 -9.78 7.00 -4.12
C PRO A 144 -10.07 6.78 -5.62
N ASN A 145 -9.80 5.56 -6.12
CA ASN A 145 -10.11 5.09 -7.46
C ASN A 145 -11.30 4.12 -7.44
N LEU A 146 -11.69 3.58 -8.60
CA LEU A 146 -12.86 2.70 -8.74
C LEU A 146 -12.73 1.42 -7.93
N GLU A 147 -11.57 0.78 -7.97
CA GLU A 147 -11.26 -0.48 -7.28
C GLU A 147 -11.22 -0.28 -5.77
N GLY A 148 -10.58 0.80 -5.31
CA GLY A 148 -10.52 1.14 -3.88
C GLY A 148 -11.87 1.53 -3.30
N GLU A 149 -12.73 2.24 -4.06
CA GLU A 149 -14.12 2.55 -3.66
C GLU A 149 -14.97 1.27 -3.58
N ALA A 150 -14.85 0.37 -4.55
CA ALA A 150 -15.55 -0.92 -4.55
C ALA A 150 -15.11 -1.76 -3.33
N THR A 151 -13.79 -1.82 -3.08
CA THR A 151 -13.21 -2.54 -1.94
C THR A 151 -13.70 -1.96 -0.61
N ALA A 152 -13.66 -0.63 -0.44
CA ALA A 152 -14.19 0.01 0.76
C ALA A 152 -15.67 -0.27 0.98
N THR A 153 -16.48 -0.19 -0.08
CA THR A 153 -17.92 -0.48 0.00
C THR A 153 -18.19 -1.92 0.41
N TYR A 154 -17.43 -2.86 -0.16
CA TYR A 154 -17.51 -4.26 0.21
C TYR A 154 -17.16 -4.50 1.68
N LEU A 155 -16.03 -3.95 2.15
CA LEU A 155 -15.59 -4.06 3.54
C LEU A 155 -16.57 -3.40 4.52
N ALA A 156 -17.08 -2.21 4.19
CA ALA A 156 -18.07 -1.53 5.03
C ALA A 156 -19.32 -2.38 5.26
N ARG A 157 -19.80 -3.08 4.22
CA ARG A 157 -20.97 -4.01 4.35
C ARG A 157 -20.65 -5.22 5.23
N LEU A 158 -19.42 -5.75 5.17
CA LEU A 158 -19.00 -6.86 6.01
C LEU A 158 -18.85 -6.45 7.49
N ILE A 159 -18.35 -5.25 7.73
CA ILE A 159 -18.03 -4.75 9.08
C ILE A 159 -19.27 -4.18 9.77
N ALA A 160 -20.23 -3.60 9.03
CA ALA A 160 -21.42 -2.97 9.58
C ALA A 160 -22.19 -3.82 10.62
N PRO A 161 -22.38 -5.16 10.44
CA PRO A 161 -23.08 -5.97 11.43
C PRO A 161 -22.35 -6.15 12.75
N MET A 162 -21.04 -5.83 12.82
CA MET A 162 -20.21 -5.98 14.01
C MET A 162 -20.38 -4.82 15.01
N GLY A 163 -21.13 -3.75 14.63
CA GLY A 163 -21.37 -2.59 15.50
C GLY A 163 -20.14 -1.67 15.67
N LEU A 164 -19.13 -1.82 14.82
CA LEU A 164 -17.94 -0.99 14.81
C LEU A 164 -18.20 0.33 14.05
N THR A 165 -17.53 1.40 14.47
CA THR A 165 -17.49 2.63 13.70
C THR A 165 -16.64 2.40 12.45
N VAL A 166 -17.21 2.64 11.27
CA VAL A 166 -16.49 2.58 9.99
C VAL A 166 -16.38 3.99 9.43
N SER A 167 -15.16 4.44 9.21
CA SER A 167 -14.86 5.76 8.66
C SER A 167 -13.98 5.66 7.40
N ARG A 168 -13.88 6.75 6.66
CA ARG A 168 -13.01 6.91 5.49
C ARG A 168 -12.18 8.16 5.61
N LEU A 169 -11.04 8.19 4.91
CA LEU A 169 -10.28 9.41 4.75
C LEU A 169 -11.14 10.47 4.05
N ALA A 170 -11.06 11.71 4.53
CA ALA A 170 -11.76 12.83 3.92
C ALA A 170 -11.25 13.04 2.49
N SER A 171 -12.19 13.21 1.56
CA SER A 171 -11.89 13.63 0.17
C SER A 171 -12.10 15.12 0.06
N GLY A 172 -11.22 15.80 -0.70
CA GLY A 172 -11.35 17.23 -0.88
C GLY A 172 -10.25 17.83 -1.73
N LEU A 173 -10.22 19.15 -1.75
CA LEU A 173 -9.24 19.92 -2.52
C LEU A 173 -7.85 19.79 -1.90
N PRO A 174 -6.80 19.65 -2.73
CA PRO A 174 -5.43 19.64 -2.24
C PRO A 174 -5.07 21.05 -1.70
N VAL A 175 -4.29 21.06 -0.62
CA VAL A 175 -3.79 22.32 -0.03
C VAL A 175 -2.83 23.00 -1.01
N GLY A 176 -3.06 24.30 -1.27
CA GLY A 176 -2.24 25.10 -2.18
C GLY A 176 -2.63 25.03 -3.65
N GLY A 177 -3.75 24.37 -3.99
CA GLY A 177 -4.31 24.39 -5.33
C GLY A 177 -5.37 25.47 -5.50
N ASP A 178 -5.49 26.02 -6.71
CA ASP A 178 -6.55 26.95 -7.08
C ASP A 178 -7.82 26.18 -7.49
N LEU A 179 -8.98 26.73 -7.10
CA LEU A 179 -10.29 26.09 -7.37
C LEU A 179 -10.55 25.87 -8.86
N GLU A 180 -10.05 26.75 -9.73
CA GLU A 180 -10.27 26.68 -11.17
C GLU A 180 -9.60 25.49 -11.85
N TYR A 181 -8.58 24.89 -11.21
CA TYR A 181 -7.90 23.71 -11.73
C TYR A 181 -8.40 22.38 -11.14
N ALA A 182 -9.34 22.45 -10.21
CA ALA A 182 -9.93 21.23 -9.65
C ALA A 182 -10.99 20.66 -10.61
N ASP A 183 -10.95 19.36 -10.82
CA ASP A 183 -11.97 18.67 -11.60
C ASP A 183 -13.33 18.66 -10.87
N GLU A 184 -14.41 18.46 -11.66
CA GLU A 184 -15.78 18.53 -11.16
C GLU A 184 -16.08 17.48 -10.07
N VAL A 185 -15.47 16.30 -10.15
CA VAL A 185 -15.67 15.21 -9.18
C VAL A 185 -15.03 15.59 -7.84
N THR A 186 -13.79 16.09 -7.87
CA THR A 186 -13.06 16.56 -6.68
C THR A 186 -13.79 17.71 -6.01
N LEU A 187 -14.28 18.70 -6.77
CA LEU A 187 -15.09 19.80 -6.25
C LEU A 187 -16.41 19.30 -5.64
N GLY A 188 -17.11 18.40 -6.32
CA GLY A 188 -18.35 17.79 -5.81
C GLY A 188 -18.14 17.07 -4.48
N ARG A 189 -17.06 16.28 -4.35
CA ARG A 189 -16.70 15.61 -3.09
C ARG A 189 -16.34 16.59 -1.99
N ALA A 190 -15.62 17.69 -2.32
CA ALA A 190 -15.30 18.75 -1.37
C ALA A 190 -16.56 19.45 -0.81
N PHE A 191 -17.52 19.74 -1.69
CA PHE A 191 -18.82 20.31 -1.26
C PHE A 191 -19.63 19.34 -0.39
N ALA A 192 -19.66 18.06 -0.73
CA ALA A 192 -20.36 17.05 0.08
C ALA A 192 -19.71 16.88 1.46
N GLY A 193 -18.38 16.91 1.52
CA GLY A 193 -17.59 16.79 2.74
C GLY A 193 -17.32 18.09 3.50
N ARG A 194 -17.94 19.23 3.11
CA ARG A 194 -17.73 20.53 3.75
C ARG A 194 -18.00 20.51 5.26
N ARG A 195 -17.13 21.16 6.02
CA ARG A 195 -17.27 21.27 7.47
C ARG A 195 -17.64 22.71 7.87
N ALA A 196 -18.42 22.84 8.95
CA ALA A 196 -18.66 24.13 9.56
C ALA A 196 -17.35 24.70 10.13
N LEU A 197 -17.14 26.00 9.95
CA LEU A 197 -16.05 26.71 10.65
C LEU A 197 -16.58 27.06 12.06
N SER A 198 -15.83 26.64 13.06
CA SER A 198 -16.06 26.95 14.49
C SER A 198 -15.15 28.09 14.90
#